data_b3d263ed064cf4174da5eb8b48acfe1d
#
_entry.id   b3d263ed064cf4174da5eb8b48acfe1d
#
_cell.length_a   1.000
_cell.length_b   1.000
_cell.length_c   1.000
_cell.angle_alpha   90.00
_cell.angle_beta   90.00
_cell.angle_gamma   90.00
#
_symmetry.space_group_name_H-M   'P 1'
#
loop_
_entity.id
_entity.type
_entity.pdbx_description
1 polymer ?
#
loop_
_entity_poly.entity_id
_entity_poly.type
_entity_poly.pdbx_seq_one_letter_code
_entity_poly.pdbx_strand_id
1 'polypeptide(L)'
;FGSFNPVHKGHIALAAYAVRQALCDEVVLIVSPQSPYKAADELAPEMDRFEMAEIACAASEYPDRIKPSVVEFLLPKPSYTIDTLRYLKENFGSGMEFSILMGSDQIARLDGWKEYEKILEYPVYVYPRRDKPAKGFEGRITLLTDAPLQDFASTDVRDRIGRGEDTSEML
;
A
#
# COMPACT_ATOMS: atom_id res chain seq x y z
N PHE A 1 0.21 0.86 -2.70
CA PHE A 1 1.01 2.11 -2.61
C PHE A 1 1.19 2.50 -1.16
N GLY A 2 2.38 2.88 -0.78
CA GLY A 2 2.65 3.36 0.56
C GLY A 2 4.11 3.68 0.81
N SER A 3 4.36 4.40 1.91
CA SER A 3 5.71 4.70 2.36
C SER A 3 6.38 3.45 2.94
N PHE A 4 5.60 2.55 3.55
CA PHE A 4 6.10 1.36 4.25
C PHE A 4 7.24 1.71 5.20
N ASN A 5 6.96 2.53 6.19
CA ASN A 5 7.94 3.14 7.08
C ASN A 5 7.72 2.76 8.57
N PRO A 6 7.95 1.51 8.96
CA PRO A 6 8.29 0.35 8.12
C PRO A 6 7.06 -0.40 7.59
N VAL A 7 7.29 -1.35 6.68
CA VAL A 7 6.35 -2.42 6.40
C VAL A 7 6.12 -3.22 7.68
N HIS A 8 4.92 -3.76 7.88
CA HIS A 8 4.58 -4.56 9.05
C HIS A 8 3.64 -5.71 8.68
N LYS A 9 3.37 -6.58 9.65
CA LYS A 9 2.51 -7.76 9.45
C LYS A 9 1.12 -7.42 8.91
N GLY A 10 0.59 -6.24 9.24
CA GLY A 10 -0.68 -5.77 8.72
C GLY A 10 -0.71 -5.62 7.20
N HIS A 11 0.34 -5.05 6.63
CA HIS A 11 0.47 -4.93 5.16
C HIS A 11 0.53 -6.29 4.49
N ILE A 12 1.32 -7.20 5.04
CA ILE A 12 1.50 -8.56 4.49
C ILE A 12 0.21 -9.37 4.61
N ALA A 13 -0.49 -9.28 5.75
CA ALA A 13 -1.76 -9.98 5.95
C ALA A 13 -2.82 -9.55 4.93
N LEU A 14 -2.89 -8.27 4.61
CA LEU A 14 -3.81 -7.73 3.60
C LEU A 14 -3.44 -8.21 2.20
N ALA A 15 -2.15 -8.22 1.87
CA ALA A 15 -1.67 -8.72 0.59
C ALA A 15 -1.99 -10.21 0.44
N ALA A 16 -1.73 -11.02 1.47
CA ALA A 16 -2.04 -12.45 1.49
C ALA A 16 -3.55 -12.70 1.38
N TYR A 17 -4.35 -11.90 2.05
CA TYR A 17 -5.81 -11.96 1.93
C TYR A 17 -6.27 -11.75 0.49
N ALA A 18 -5.74 -10.73 -0.20
CA ALA A 18 -6.11 -10.44 -1.59
C ALA A 18 -5.77 -11.62 -2.52
N VAL A 19 -4.62 -12.24 -2.36
CA VAL A 19 -4.21 -13.42 -3.13
C VAL A 19 -5.11 -14.60 -2.81
N ARG A 20 -5.34 -14.87 -1.52
CA ARG A 20 -6.15 -16.02 -1.06
C ARG A 20 -7.60 -15.93 -1.55
N GLN A 21 -8.17 -14.73 -1.58
CA GLN A 21 -9.54 -14.49 -2.04
C GLN A 21 -9.64 -14.38 -3.57
N ALA A 22 -8.54 -14.62 -4.29
CA ALA A 22 -8.48 -14.53 -5.75
C ALA A 22 -8.94 -13.17 -6.32
N LEU A 23 -8.71 -12.09 -5.57
CA LEU A 23 -8.96 -10.73 -6.05
C LEU A 23 -7.94 -10.32 -7.11
N CYS A 24 -6.77 -10.95 -7.08
CA CYS A 24 -5.67 -10.74 -8.01
C CYS A 24 -4.75 -11.96 -8.01
N ASP A 25 -3.89 -12.07 -9.01
CA ASP A 25 -2.86 -13.10 -9.09
C ASP A 25 -1.64 -12.73 -8.26
N GLU A 26 -1.27 -11.46 -8.27
CA GLU A 26 -0.11 -10.92 -7.56
C GLU A 26 -0.45 -9.61 -6.86
N VAL A 27 0.21 -9.36 -5.74
CA VAL A 27 0.17 -8.07 -5.05
C VAL A 27 1.56 -7.44 -5.10
N VAL A 28 1.62 -6.21 -5.56
CA VAL A 28 2.86 -5.44 -5.62
C VAL A 28 2.80 -4.32 -4.59
N LEU A 29 3.75 -4.31 -3.67
CA LEU A 29 3.93 -3.23 -2.71
C LEU A 29 4.75 -2.12 -3.38
N ILE A 30 4.09 -1.09 -3.85
CA ILE A 30 4.77 0.06 -4.46
C ILE A 30 5.31 0.95 -3.35
N VAL A 31 6.62 0.91 -3.13
CA VAL A 31 7.29 1.72 -2.11
C VAL A 31 7.45 3.14 -2.63
N SER A 32 6.80 4.09 -1.97
CA SER A 32 6.88 5.51 -2.36
C SER A 32 8.14 6.14 -1.77
N PRO A 33 9.02 6.72 -2.60
CA PRO A 33 10.20 7.42 -2.09
C PRO A 33 9.80 8.69 -1.36
N GLN A 34 8.84 9.43 -1.89
CA GLN A 34 8.30 10.64 -1.29
C GLN A 34 6.82 10.81 -1.63
N SER A 35 5.97 10.63 -0.63
CA SER A 35 4.54 10.93 -0.77
C SER A 35 4.33 12.45 -0.80
N PRO A 36 3.44 12.98 -1.66
CA PRO A 36 3.09 14.39 -1.65
C PRO A 36 2.38 14.83 -0.37
N TYR A 37 1.94 13.87 0.46
CA TYR A 37 1.14 14.10 1.66
C TYR A 37 1.91 13.87 2.96
N LYS A 38 3.23 13.61 2.89
CA LYS A 38 4.10 13.35 4.05
C LYS A 38 5.38 14.15 3.95
N ALA A 39 5.88 14.62 5.09
CA ALA A 39 7.19 15.26 5.18
C ALA A 39 8.30 14.25 4.88
N ALA A 40 9.25 14.62 4.04
CA ALA A 40 10.34 13.74 3.62
C ALA A 40 11.30 13.37 4.76
N ASP A 41 11.49 14.26 5.71
CA ASP A 41 12.37 14.10 6.88
C ASP A 41 11.81 13.12 7.93
N GLU A 42 10.54 12.77 7.85
CA GLU A 42 9.92 11.76 8.72
C GLU A 42 10.10 10.33 8.21
N LEU A 43 10.66 10.16 7.02
CA LEU A 43 10.81 8.85 6.37
C LEU A 43 12.22 8.30 6.56
N ALA A 44 12.32 7.00 6.85
CA ALA A 44 13.58 6.29 6.72
C ALA A 44 14.06 6.32 5.24
N PRO A 45 15.36 6.13 4.97
CA PRO A 45 15.87 6.08 3.61
C PRO A 45 15.07 5.12 2.73
N GLU A 46 14.82 5.52 1.49
CA GLU A 46 13.94 4.77 0.59
C GLU A 46 14.43 3.35 0.32
N MET A 47 15.75 3.16 0.22
CA MET A 47 16.32 1.83 0.02
C MET A 47 16.14 0.93 1.25
N ASP A 48 16.29 1.47 2.45
CA ASP A 48 16.07 0.70 3.69
C ASP A 48 14.62 0.25 3.79
N ARG A 49 13.69 1.11 3.42
CA ARG A 49 12.26 0.77 3.40
C ARG A 49 11.94 -0.31 2.37
N PHE A 50 12.58 -0.24 1.21
CA PHE A 50 12.46 -1.27 0.18
C PHE A 50 13.04 -2.62 0.65
N GLU A 51 14.23 -2.62 1.24
CA GLU A 51 14.85 -3.85 1.77
C GLU A 51 14.00 -4.50 2.84
N MET A 52 13.44 -3.73 3.75
CA MET A 52 12.49 -4.24 4.75
C MET A 52 11.25 -4.87 4.09
N ALA A 53 10.74 -4.25 3.03
CA ALA A 53 9.63 -4.81 2.27
C ALA A 53 10.02 -6.12 1.55
N GLU A 54 11.23 -6.23 1.01
CA GLU A 54 11.73 -7.48 0.42
C GLU A 54 11.75 -8.61 1.43
N ILE A 55 12.31 -8.34 2.62
CA ILE A 55 12.38 -9.33 3.70
C ILE A 55 10.97 -9.79 4.10
N ALA A 56 10.05 -8.86 4.29
CA ALA A 56 8.68 -9.16 4.69
C ALA A 56 7.92 -9.96 3.62
N CYS A 57 8.07 -9.59 2.35
CA CYS A 57 7.43 -10.30 1.25
C CYS A 57 7.98 -11.73 1.10
N ALA A 58 9.29 -11.90 1.22
CA ALA A 58 9.93 -13.22 1.14
C ALA A 58 9.50 -14.16 2.28
N ALA A 59 9.20 -13.59 3.45
CA ALA A 59 8.73 -14.34 4.61
C ALA A 59 7.20 -14.57 4.61
N SER A 60 6.48 -14.04 3.62
CA SER A 60 5.03 -14.15 3.53
C SER A 60 4.56 -15.55 3.12
N GLU A 61 3.26 -15.79 3.27
CA GLU A 61 2.59 -17.03 2.83
C GLU A 61 2.69 -17.24 1.31
N TYR A 62 2.83 -16.15 0.52
CA TYR A 62 2.91 -16.21 -0.95
C TYR A 62 4.13 -15.44 -1.47
N PRO A 63 5.35 -15.93 -1.22
CA PRO A 63 6.55 -15.16 -1.57
C PRO A 63 6.74 -14.96 -3.08
N ASP A 64 6.13 -15.81 -3.91
CA ASP A 64 6.17 -15.68 -5.37
C ASP A 64 5.10 -14.74 -5.93
N ARG A 65 4.13 -14.33 -5.11
CA ARG A 65 2.98 -13.52 -5.51
C ARG A 65 2.86 -12.19 -4.78
N ILE A 66 3.65 -11.97 -3.74
CA ILE A 66 3.69 -10.71 -3.00
C ILE A 66 5.11 -10.19 -3.10
N LYS A 67 5.27 -9.06 -3.80
CA LYS A 67 6.59 -8.51 -4.12
C LYS A 67 6.62 -7.00 -3.93
N PRO A 68 7.74 -6.44 -3.46
CA PRO A 68 7.92 -5.00 -3.45
C PRO A 68 8.37 -4.49 -4.81
N SER A 69 8.15 -3.21 -5.08
CA SER A 69 8.60 -2.55 -6.30
C SER A 69 9.21 -1.19 -5.99
N VAL A 70 10.28 -0.87 -6.71
CA VAL A 70 10.96 0.43 -6.70
C VAL A 70 10.55 1.32 -7.88
N VAL A 71 9.45 1.00 -8.56
CA VAL A 71 9.06 1.70 -9.79
C VAL A 71 8.95 3.21 -9.56
N GLU A 72 8.47 3.67 -8.41
CA GLU A 72 8.37 5.10 -8.11
C GLU A 72 9.72 5.77 -7.86
N PHE A 73 10.79 5.01 -7.61
CA PHE A 73 12.14 5.57 -7.50
C PHE A 73 12.66 6.09 -8.84
N LEU A 74 12.09 5.59 -9.95
CA LEU A 74 12.43 5.97 -11.33
C LEU A 74 11.58 7.13 -11.84
N LEU A 75 10.56 7.52 -11.12
CA LEU A 75 9.61 8.56 -11.52
C LEU A 75 9.90 9.89 -10.82
N PRO A 76 9.43 11.03 -11.38
CA PRO A 76 9.57 12.32 -10.72
C PRO A 76 8.96 12.32 -9.33
N LYS A 77 9.60 13.03 -8.40
CA LYS A 77 9.12 13.23 -7.03
C LYS A 77 8.46 14.61 -6.89
N PRO A 78 7.40 14.74 -6.08
CA PRO A 78 6.72 13.72 -5.30
C PRO A 78 5.93 12.73 -6.17
N SER A 79 5.71 11.51 -5.63
CA SER A 79 5.07 10.42 -6.38
C SER A 79 3.55 10.50 -6.29
N TYR A 80 2.88 10.62 -7.43
CA TYR A 80 1.43 10.58 -7.52
C TYR A 80 0.96 9.24 -8.06
N THR A 81 -0.06 8.66 -7.44
CA THR A 81 -0.59 7.34 -7.80
C THR A 81 -0.97 7.23 -9.27
N ILE A 82 -1.63 8.25 -9.83
CA ILE A 82 -2.06 8.21 -11.23
C ILE A 82 -0.87 8.16 -12.19
N ASP A 83 0.21 8.85 -11.90
CA ASP A 83 1.40 8.85 -12.75
C ASP A 83 2.06 7.47 -12.75
N THR A 84 2.11 6.82 -11.59
CA THR A 84 2.62 5.46 -11.46
C THR A 84 1.75 4.46 -12.21
N LEU A 85 0.44 4.56 -12.11
CA LEU A 85 -0.50 3.69 -12.85
C LEU A 85 -0.33 3.86 -14.36
N ARG A 86 -0.17 5.07 -14.86
CA ARG A 86 0.10 5.33 -16.28
C ARG A 86 1.40 4.68 -16.73
N TYR A 87 2.46 4.86 -15.96
CA TYR A 87 3.76 4.25 -16.23
C TYR A 87 3.67 2.73 -16.30
N LEU A 88 3.01 2.10 -15.33
CA LEU A 88 2.82 0.65 -15.30
C LEU A 88 2.01 0.16 -16.49
N LYS A 89 0.94 0.86 -16.84
CA LYS A 89 0.09 0.50 -17.98
C LYS A 89 0.86 0.60 -19.31
N GLU A 90 1.66 1.64 -19.49
CA GLU A 90 2.44 1.86 -20.71
C GLU A 90 3.58 0.86 -20.87
N ASN A 91 4.23 0.47 -19.77
CA ASN A 91 5.45 -0.35 -19.81
C ASN A 91 5.21 -1.83 -19.55
N PHE A 92 4.14 -2.18 -18.83
CA PHE A 92 3.84 -3.56 -18.40
C PHE A 92 2.39 -3.97 -18.67
N GLY A 93 1.60 -3.13 -19.33
CA GLY A 93 0.15 -3.31 -19.47
C GLY A 93 -0.28 -4.42 -20.43
N SER A 94 0.63 -4.97 -21.25
CA SER A 94 0.28 -6.04 -22.18
C SER A 94 0.00 -7.34 -21.42
N GLY A 95 -1.26 -7.76 -21.41
CA GLY A 95 -1.69 -8.97 -20.70
C GLY A 95 -1.84 -8.81 -19.19
N MET A 96 -1.74 -7.59 -18.65
CA MET A 96 -1.93 -7.31 -17.23
C MET A 96 -3.10 -6.37 -16.99
N GLU A 97 -3.90 -6.66 -15.98
CA GLU A 97 -4.93 -5.79 -15.47
C GLU A 97 -4.51 -5.31 -14.07
N PHE A 98 -4.61 -4.00 -13.84
CA PHE A 98 -4.24 -3.40 -12.56
C PHE A 98 -5.46 -3.07 -11.74
N SER A 99 -5.39 -3.36 -10.46
CA SER A 99 -6.35 -2.92 -9.45
C SER A 99 -5.61 -2.28 -8.29
N ILE A 100 -6.34 -1.53 -7.47
CA ILE A 100 -5.75 -0.78 -6.36
C ILE A 100 -6.32 -1.32 -5.06
N LEU A 101 -5.45 -1.56 -4.09
CA LEU A 101 -5.82 -1.92 -2.73
C LEU A 101 -5.44 -0.75 -1.81
N MET A 102 -6.42 -0.18 -1.11
CA MET A 102 -6.19 0.94 -0.20
C MET A 102 -7.02 0.81 1.07
N GLY A 103 -6.58 1.47 2.14
CA GLY A 103 -7.32 1.51 3.38
C GLY A 103 -8.48 2.51 3.36
N SER A 104 -9.47 2.28 4.20
CA SER A 104 -10.65 3.15 4.32
C SER A 104 -10.31 4.58 4.74
N ASP A 105 -9.19 4.79 5.42
CA ASP A 105 -8.68 6.11 5.78
C ASP A 105 -8.28 6.95 4.56
N GLN A 106 -7.92 6.31 3.43
CA GLN A 106 -7.55 6.99 2.20
C GLN A 106 -8.77 7.46 1.40
N ILE A 107 -9.91 6.76 1.53
CA ILE A 107 -11.13 7.10 0.80
C ILE A 107 -11.61 8.50 1.13
N ALA A 108 -11.53 8.92 2.39
CA ALA A 108 -11.93 10.26 2.82
C ALA A 108 -11.10 11.38 2.16
N ARG A 109 -9.93 11.06 1.62
CA ARG A 109 -8.99 12.00 1.02
C ARG A 109 -8.83 11.83 -0.49
N LEU A 110 -9.48 10.82 -1.07
CA LEU A 110 -9.26 10.43 -2.47
C LEU A 110 -9.60 11.55 -3.44
N ASP A 111 -10.63 12.35 -3.16
CA ASP A 111 -11.04 13.49 -3.99
C ASP A 111 -10.00 14.62 -4.03
N GLY A 112 -9.03 14.63 -3.10
CA GLY A 112 -7.88 15.54 -3.12
C GLY A 112 -6.67 15.00 -3.89
N TRP A 113 -6.71 13.74 -4.35
CA TRP A 113 -5.60 13.15 -5.08
C TRP A 113 -5.59 13.61 -6.54
N LYS A 114 -4.39 13.75 -7.09
CA LYS A 114 -4.20 14.13 -8.49
C LYS A 114 -4.98 13.21 -9.40
N GLU A 115 -5.85 13.79 -10.23
CA GLU A 115 -6.67 13.07 -11.21
C GLU A 115 -7.41 11.85 -10.63
N TYR A 116 -8.00 12.00 -9.45
CA TYR A 116 -8.65 10.88 -8.74
C TYR A 116 -9.74 10.19 -9.56
N GLU A 117 -10.43 10.92 -10.46
CA GLU A 117 -11.43 10.32 -11.37
C GLU A 117 -10.80 9.28 -12.30
N LYS A 118 -9.56 9.49 -12.71
CA LYS A 118 -8.81 8.51 -13.51
C LYS A 118 -8.39 7.30 -12.69
N ILE A 119 -8.07 7.49 -11.41
CA ILE A 119 -7.79 6.40 -10.48
C ILE A 119 -9.02 5.50 -10.34
N LEU A 120 -10.20 6.09 -10.23
CA LEU A 120 -11.47 5.36 -10.10
C LEU A 120 -11.90 4.60 -11.35
N GLU A 121 -11.21 4.76 -12.48
CA GLU A 121 -11.39 3.92 -13.67
C GLU A 121 -10.79 2.51 -13.47
N TYR A 122 -9.89 2.35 -12.48
CA TYR A 122 -9.36 1.04 -12.09
C TYR A 122 -10.25 0.42 -11.00
N PRO A 123 -10.32 -0.92 -10.90
CA PRO A 123 -10.94 -1.55 -9.74
C PRO A 123 -10.23 -1.11 -8.46
N VAL A 124 -10.99 -0.60 -7.49
CA VAL A 124 -10.47 -0.15 -6.19
C VAL A 124 -11.07 -1.01 -5.09
N TYR A 125 -10.22 -1.76 -4.40
CA TYR A 125 -10.56 -2.56 -3.23
C TYR A 125 -10.18 -1.79 -1.98
N VAL A 126 -11.10 -1.70 -1.03
CA VAL A 126 -10.91 -0.93 0.20
C VAL A 126 -11.04 -1.85 1.41
N TYR A 127 -9.95 -1.93 2.19
CA TYR A 127 -9.96 -2.67 3.44
C TYR A 127 -10.31 -1.75 4.62
N PRO A 128 -11.03 -2.27 5.61
CA PRO A 128 -11.43 -1.45 6.75
C PRO A 128 -10.23 -1.11 7.64
N ARG A 129 -10.21 0.12 8.11
CA ARG A 129 -9.30 0.57 9.18
C ARG A 129 -10.13 0.87 10.42
N ARG A 130 -9.60 0.51 11.61
CA ARG A 130 -10.25 0.79 12.88
C ARG A 130 -10.55 2.28 13.00
N ASP A 131 -11.77 2.62 13.42
CA ASP A 131 -12.25 4.00 13.59
C ASP A 131 -12.22 4.90 12.35
N LYS A 132 -12.02 4.31 11.18
CA LYS A 132 -11.97 5.00 9.89
C LYS A 132 -12.91 4.33 8.89
N PRO A 133 -14.24 4.55 9.01
CA PRO A 133 -15.17 3.94 8.08
C PRO A 133 -14.96 4.44 6.65
N ALA A 134 -15.12 3.54 5.67
CA ALA A 134 -15.09 3.90 4.27
C ALA A 134 -16.39 4.62 3.90
N LYS A 135 -16.35 5.93 3.80
CA LYS A 135 -17.46 6.78 3.37
C LYS A 135 -17.12 7.48 2.07
N GLY A 136 -18.04 7.52 1.15
CA GLY A 136 -17.87 8.12 -0.16
C GLY A 136 -17.60 7.09 -1.25
N PHE A 137 -17.80 7.50 -2.49
CA PHE A 137 -17.56 6.71 -3.70
C PHE A 137 -18.31 5.38 -3.76
N GLU A 138 -19.46 5.29 -3.09
CA GLU A 138 -20.34 4.12 -3.12
C GLU A 138 -20.65 3.74 -4.58
N GLY A 139 -20.57 2.44 -4.88
CA GLY A 139 -20.75 1.91 -6.23
C GLY A 139 -19.52 2.03 -7.14
N ARG A 140 -18.47 2.72 -6.70
CA ARG A 140 -17.21 2.87 -7.46
C ARG A 140 -16.02 2.17 -6.82
N ILE A 141 -16.19 1.66 -5.60
CA ILE A 141 -15.21 0.92 -4.84
C ILE A 141 -15.81 -0.39 -4.35
N THR A 142 -14.97 -1.36 -4.03
CA THR A 142 -15.37 -2.63 -3.43
C THR A 142 -14.85 -2.70 -2.00
N LEU A 143 -15.74 -2.79 -1.03
CA LEU A 143 -15.38 -2.92 0.38
C LEU A 143 -15.03 -4.38 0.71
N LEU A 144 -13.87 -4.59 1.32
CA LEU A 144 -13.40 -5.89 1.78
C LEU A 144 -13.74 -6.04 3.27
N THR A 145 -15.01 -6.29 3.58
CA THR A 145 -15.52 -6.31 4.97
C THR A 145 -14.89 -7.40 5.84
N ASP A 146 -14.42 -8.49 5.24
CA ASP A 146 -13.80 -9.62 5.93
C ASP A 146 -12.27 -9.57 5.93
N ALA A 147 -11.67 -8.48 5.42
CA ALA A 147 -10.23 -8.31 5.42
C ALA A 147 -9.67 -8.19 6.85
N PRO A 148 -8.43 -8.66 7.09
CA PRO A 148 -7.83 -8.58 8.42
C PRO A 148 -7.75 -7.15 8.94
N LEU A 149 -8.24 -6.92 10.16
CA LEU A 149 -8.08 -5.67 10.89
C LEU A 149 -6.79 -5.72 11.71
N GLN A 150 -5.94 -4.72 11.51
CA GLN A 150 -4.75 -4.55 12.33
C GLN A 150 -4.96 -3.46 13.37
N ASP A 151 -4.54 -3.74 14.61
CA ASP A 151 -4.67 -2.82 15.74
C ASP A 151 -3.57 -1.76 15.80
N PHE A 152 -2.63 -1.80 14.87
CA PHE A 152 -1.49 -0.90 14.85
C PHE A 152 -1.19 -0.41 13.42
N ALA A 153 -0.48 0.70 13.35
CA ALA A 153 0.03 1.29 12.11
C ALA A 153 1.56 1.41 12.18
N SER A 154 2.19 1.81 11.07
CA SER A 154 3.65 2.04 11.04
C SER A 154 4.09 3.08 12.08
N THR A 155 3.26 4.06 12.38
CA THR A 155 3.53 5.04 13.46
C THR A 155 3.70 4.34 14.81
N ASP A 156 2.82 3.40 15.14
CA ASP A 156 2.91 2.66 16.41
C ASP A 156 4.21 1.85 16.51
N VAL A 157 4.63 1.26 15.39
CA VAL A 157 5.91 0.53 15.30
C VAL A 157 7.08 1.47 15.60
N ARG A 158 7.12 2.64 14.92
CA ARG A 158 8.18 3.63 15.13
C ARG A 158 8.23 4.15 16.57
N ASP A 159 7.06 4.43 17.14
CA ASP A 159 6.96 4.93 18.52
C ASP A 159 7.50 3.92 19.53
N ARG A 160 7.18 2.63 19.34
CA ARG A 160 7.68 1.55 20.19
C ARG A 160 9.19 1.38 20.05
N ILE A 161 9.71 1.40 18.84
CA ILE A 161 11.17 1.35 18.58
C ILE A 161 11.86 2.52 19.28
N GLY A 162 11.29 3.73 19.16
CA GLY A 162 11.81 4.94 19.82
C GLY A 162 11.88 4.83 21.35
N ARG A 163 11.00 4.02 21.94
CA ARG A 163 10.99 3.72 23.38
C ARG A 163 11.84 2.51 23.76
N GLY A 164 12.49 1.85 22.78
CA GLY A 164 13.28 0.65 23.02
C GLY A 164 12.45 -0.60 23.29
N GLU A 165 11.17 -0.61 22.90
CA GLU A 165 10.29 -1.75 23.08
C GLU A 165 10.47 -2.79 21.96
N ASP A 166 10.21 -4.06 22.29
CA ASP A 166 10.25 -5.14 21.30
C ASP A 166 9.05 -4.99 20.31
N THR A 167 9.36 -5.01 19.02
CA THR A 167 8.37 -4.91 17.94
C THR A 167 8.34 -6.16 17.04
N SER A 168 8.97 -7.24 17.44
CA SER A 168 9.06 -8.48 16.65
C SER A 168 7.70 -9.07 16.30
N GLU A 169 6.69 -8.87 17.15
CA GLU A 169 5.32 -9.32 16.89
C GLU A 169 4.59 -8.49 15.81
N MET A 170 5.11 -7.31 15.50
CA MET A 170 4.51 -6.37 14.54
C MET A 170 5.15 -6.42 13.15
N LEU A 171 6.35 -6.96 13.07
CA LEU A 171 7.19 -6.94 11.86
C LEU A 171 7.31 -8.29 11.12
#